data_46f7b84b908dbbd0a5cea177172c6d66
#
_entry.id   46f7b84b908dbbd0a5cea177172c6d66
#
_cell.length_a   1.000
_cell.length_b   1.000
_cell.length_c   1.000
_cell.angle_alpha   90.00
_cell.angle_beta   90.00
_cell.angle_gamma   90.00
#
_symmetry.space_group_name_H-M   'P 1'
#
loop_
_entity.id
_entity.type
_entity.pdbx_description
1 polymer ?
#
loop_
_entity_poly.entity_id
_entity_poly.type
_entity_poly.pdbx_seq_one_letter_code
_entity_poly.pdbx_strand_id
1 'polypeptide(L)'
;MAKPTIEIGGKTYPMTNLNKTLEKIGKIWRKNARISLRMQDKVNTGALYDSMSVIVGEDSDGYYVNITPQVHYWEFVDKGVQGASKNIFARQSESPFKFGANKTRGLRGAIDKWVIQKGIQGTRDEQGRFTPRKSLVYAISNAIWHRGLKPTFFISDTMKRLKSKALLWLAQALGEDVASALR
;
A
#
# COMPACT_ATOMS: atom_id res chain seq x y z
N MET A 1 12.87 -14.21 14.93
CA MET A 1 12.70 -12.77 15.19
C MET A 1 13.26 -12.49 16.56
N ALA A 2 14.16 -11.52 16.69
CA ALA A 2 14.62 -11.05 18.01
C ALA A 2 13.42 -10.45 18.75
N LYS A 3 13.24 -10.84 20.00
CA LYS A 3 12.20 -10.25 20.86
C LYS A 3 12.79 -9.01 21.53
N PRO A 4 12.01 -7.90 21.64
CA PRO A 4 12.48 -6.71 22.34
C PRO A 4 12.93 -7.03 23.77
N THR A 5 14.08 -6.49 24.14
CA THR A 5 14.63 -6.61 25.49
C THR A 5 15.07 -5.26 26.03
N ILE A 6 15.12 -5.11 27.35
CA ILE A 6 15.66 -3.93 28.04
C ILE A 6 16.71 -4.39 29.04
N GLU A 7 17.79 -3.64 29.20
CA GLU A 7 18.81 -3.87 30.18
C GLU A 7 18.65 -2.89 31.36
N ILE A 8 18.53 -3.43 32.58
CA ILE A 8 18.41 -2.63 33.80
C ILE A 8 19.36 -3.25 34.85
N GLY A 9 20.31 -2.44 35.36
CA GLY A 9 21.25 -2.89 36.38
C GLY A 9 22.11 -4.07 35.96
N GLY A 10 22.47 -4.16 34.66
CA GLY A 10 23.27 -5.27 34.11
C GLY A 10 22.50 -6.56 33.88
N LYS A 11 21.18 -6.56 34.02
CA LYS A 11 20.30 -7.69 33.70
C LYS A 11 19.39 -7.37 32.51
N THR A 12 19.21 -8.36 31.65
CA THR A 12 18.36 -8.23 30.44
C THR A 12 16.96 -8.77 30.73
N TYR A 13 15.94 -7.99 30.46
CA TYR A 13 14.52 -8.33 30.65
C TYR A 13 13.76 -8.30 29.29
N PRO A 14 12.86 -9.27 29.07
CA PRO A 14 12.07 -9.29 27.84
C PRO A 14 10.96 -8.24 27.86
N MET A 15 10.82 -7.45 26.78
CA MET A 15 9.77 -6.48 26.61
C MET A 15 8.55 -7.12 25.94
N THR A 16 7.82 -7.93 26.69
CA THR A 16 6.72 -8.76 26.17
C THR A 16 5.51 -7.94 25.73
N ASN A 17 5.14 -6.88 26.47
CA ASN A 17 4.01 -6.02 26.17
C ASN A 17 4.32 -5.15 24.95
N LEU A 18 5.55 -4.64 24.83
CA LEU A 18 6.00 -3.91 23.66
C LEU A 18 5.90 -4.78 22.40
N ASN A 19 6.41 -6.01 22.42
CA ASN A 19 6.34 -6.92 21.27
C ASN A 19 4.89 -7.21 20.85
N LYS A 20 4.01 -7.54 21.80
CA LYS A 20 2.59 -7.76 21.53
C LYS A 20 1.92 -6.52 20.93
N THR A 21 2.31 -5.34 21.41
CA THR A 21 1.76 -4.07 20.94
C THR A 21 2.23 -3.74 19.54
N LEU A 22 3.49 -3.97 19.17
CA LEU A 22 4.00 -3.85 17.81
C LEU A 22 3.24 -4.76 16.84
N GLU A 23 3.04 -6.03 17.20
CA GLU A 23 2.24 -6.96 16.39
C GLU A 23 0.79 -6.50 16.23
N LYS A 24 0.15 -6.01 17.31
CA LYS A 24 -1.22 -5.45 17.28
C LYS A 24 -1.31 -4.26 16.34
N ILE A 25 -0.37 -3.33 16.40
CA ILE A 25 -0.28 -2.17 15.51
C ILE A 25 -0.18 -2.63 14.06
N GLY A 26 0.71 -3.56 13.76
CA GLY A 26 0.88 -4.11 12.41
C GLY A 26 -0.40 -4.77 11.87
N LYS A 27 -1.08 -5.57 12.69
CA LYS A 27 -2.36 -6.21 12.33
C LYS A 27 -3.46 -5.16 12.03
N ILE A 28 -3.56 -4.11 12.86
CA ILE A 28 -4.53 -3.02 12.67
C ILE A 28 -4.19 -2.22 11.40
N TRP A 29 -2.92 -1.87 11.22
CA TRP A 29 -2.46 -1.14 10.03
C TRP A 29 -2.76 -1.94 8.75
N ARG A 30 -2.40 -3.23 8.70
CA ARG A 30 -2.73 -4.12 7.57
C ARG A 30 -4.24 -4.17 7.29
N LYS A 31 -5.07 -4.30 8.34
CA LYS A 31 -6.53 -4.27 8.20
C LYS A 31 -7.00 -2.95 7.56
N ASN A 32 -6.50 -1.82 8.04
CA ASN A 32 -6.87 -0.50 7.53
C ASN A 32 -6.41 -0.29 6.07
N ALA A 33 -5.20 -0.75 5.73
CA ALA A 33 -4.69 -0.71 4.36
C ALA A 33 -5.58 -1.53 3.41
N ARG A 34 -5.99 -2.74 3.82
CA ARG A 34 -6.91 -3.59 3.07
C ARG A 34 -8.29 -2.95 2.88
N ILE A 35 -8.84 -2.33 3.92
CA ILE A 35 -10.11 -1.57 3.84
C ILE A 35 -9.96 -0.41 2.86
N SER A 36 -8.87 0.34 2.93
CA SER A 36 -8.59 1.46 2.02
C SER A 36 -8.57 1.03 0.54
N LEU A 37 -7.93 -0.09 0.22
CA LEU A 37 -7.95 -0.65 -1.15
C LEU A 37 -9.35 -1.03 -1.63
N ARG A 38 -10.15 -1.65 -0.76
CA ARG A 38 -11.55 -2.00 -1.09
C ARG A 38 -12.42 -0.77 -1.34
N MET A 39 -12.36 0.22 -0.44
CA MET A 39 -13.13 1.47 -0.57
C MET A 39 -12.79 2.27 -1.83
N GLN A 40 -11.57 2.11 -2.34
CA GLN A 40 -11.12 2.76 -3.57
C GLN A 40 -11.31 1.90 -4.84
N ASP A 41 -11.99 0.75 -4.74
CA ASP A 41 -12.16 -0.26 -5.82
C ASP A 41 -10.84 -0.64 -6.49
N LYS A 42 -9.80 -0.87 -5.68
CA LYS A 42 -8.46 -1.27 -6.15
C LYS A 42 -8.16 -2.75 -5.97
N VAL A 43 -9.17 -3.54 -5.62
CA VAL A 43 -9.05 -5.00 -5.53
C VAL A 43 -9.57 -5.60 -6.83
N ASN A 44 -8.68 -6.21 -7.63
CA ASN A 44 -9.03 -6.93 -8.85
C ASN A 44 -8.92 -8.45 -8.61
N THR A 45 -7.71 -8.99 -8.68
CA THR A 45 -7.44 -10.42 -8.43
C THR A 45 -7.25 -10.76 -6.95
N GLY A 46 -7.12 -9.77 -6.09
CA GLY A 46 -6.78 -9.96 -4.68
C GLY A 46 -5.27 -10.06 -4.40
N ALA A 47 -4.43 -10.24 -5.41
CA ALA A 47 -2.99 -10.49 -5.22
C ALA A 47 -2.29 -9.47 -4.31
N LEU A 48 -2.52 -8.16 -4.53
CA LEU A 48 -1.98 -7.12 -3.65
C LEU A 48 -2.59 -7.18 -2.24
N TYR A 49 -3.89 -7.36 -2.15
CA TYR A 49 -4.63 -7.41 -0.90
C TYR A 49 -4.17 -8.58 -0.01
N ASP A 50 -3.96 -9.75 -0.60
CA ASP A 50 -3.59 -10.97 0.13
C ASP A 50 -2.10 -11.03 0.46
N SER A 51 -1.25 -10.43 -0.39
CA SER A 51 0.21 -10.45 -0.23
C SER A 51 0.76 -9.60 0.91
N MET A 52 -0.08 -8.78 1.58
CA MET A 52 0.40 -7.93 2.67
C MET A 52 0.79 -8.76 3.91
N SER A 53 2.06 -8.75 4.25
CA SER A 53 2.62 -9.29 5.48
C SER A 53 2.94 -8.19 6.48
N VAL A 54 2.90 -8.53 7.77
CA VAL A 54 3.34 -7.67 8.87
C VAL A 54 4.71 -8.16 9.30
N ILE A 55 5.67 -7.27 9.35
CA ILE A 55 7.03 -7.53 9.81
C ILE A 55 7.26 -6.68 11.05
N VAL A 56 7.62 -7.31 12.15
CA VAL A 56 8.15 -6.66 13.35
C VAL A 56 9.63 -7.01 13.41
N GLY A 57 10.49 -6.02 13.55
CA GLY A 57 11.93 -6.19 13.53
C GLY A 57 12.64 -5.17 14.41
N GLU A 58 13.96 -5.25 14.37
CA GLU A 58 14.90 -4.37 15.05
C GLU A 58 15.99 -3.96 14.07
N ASP A 59 16.39 -2.71 14.11
CA ASP A 59 17.50 -2.14 13.35
C ASP A 59 18.34 -1.23 14.26
N SER A 60 19.29 -0.47 13.69
CA SER A 60 20.14 0.48 14.42
C SER A 60 19.36 1.56 15.17
N ASP A 61 18.16 1.89 14.70
CA ASP A 61 17.32 2.96 15.25
C ASP A 61 16.31 2.45 16.28
N GLY A 62 16.20 1.10 16.45
CA GLY A 62 15.35 0.44 17.42
C GLY A 62 14.32 -0.51 16.81
N TYR A 63 13.19 -0.69 17.50
CA TYR A 63 12.14 -1.61 17.06
C TYR A 63 11.19 -0.96 16.08
N TYR A 64 10.86 -1.68 15.02
CA TYR A 64 9.94 -1.20 13.98
C TYR A 64 8.83 -2.20 13.67
N VAL A 65 7.75 -1.69 13.14
CA VAL A 65 6.70 -2.46 12.48
C VAL A 65 6.50 -1.96 11.06
N ASN A 66 6.48 -2.88 10.10
CA ASN A 66 6.29 -2.57 8.70
C ASN A 66 5.22 -3.47 8.07
N ILE A 67 4.59 -2.97 6.99
CA ILE A 67 3.76 -3.77 6.09
C ILE A 67 4.47 -3.85 4.75
N THR A 68 4.76 -5.07 4.33
CA THR A 68 5.41 -5.32 3.04
C THR A 68 4.52 -6.19 2.17
N PRO A 69 3.87 -5.60 1.14
CA PRO A 69 3.24 -6.40 0.10
C PRO A 69 4.28 -7.16 -0.72
N GLN A 70 4.00 -8.44 -1.04
CA GLN A 70 4.94 -9.31 -1.77
C GLN A 70 4.82 -9.16 -3.31
N VAL A 71 4.07 -8.18 -3.79
CA VAL A 71 3.91 -7.89 -5.21
C VAL A 71 4.70 -6.64 -5.59
N HIS A 72 5.54 -6.73 -6.61
CA HIS A 72 6.46 -5.66 -7.03
C HIS A 72 5.79 -4.33 -7.44
N TYR A 73 4.51 -4.37 -7.81
CA TYR A 73 3.77 -3.18 -8.28
C TYR A 73 3.07 -2.39 -7.17
N TRP A 74 3.17 -2.78 -5.91
CA TRP A 74 2.44 -2.17 -4.81
C TRP A 74 2.73 -0.67 -4.63
N GLU A 75 3.98 -0.26 -4.85
CA GLU A 75 4.36 1.16 -4.72
C GLU A 75 3.69 2.03 -5.78
N PHE A 76 3.51 1.52 -7.01
CA PHE A 76 2.77 2.24 -8.04
C PHE A 76 1.29 2.41 -7.69
N VAL A 77 0.72 1.46 -6.94
CA VAL A 77 -0.66 1.58 -6.44
C VAL A 77 -0.73 2.56 -5.28
N ASP A 78 0.22 2.50 -4.33
CA ASP A 78 0.26 3.39 -3.17
C ASP A 78 0.52 4.83 -3.59
N LYS A 79 1.64 5.08 -4.25
CA LYS A 79 2.13 6.42 -4.59
C LYS A 79 1.57 6.97 -5.92
N GLY A 80 0.92 6.11 -6.72
CA GLY A 80 0.49 6.45 -8.07
C GLY A 80 1.66 6.57 -9.05
N VAL A 81 1.36 7.03 -10.26
CA VAL A 81 2.36 7.30 -11.31
C VAL A 81 1.99 8.62 -11.99
N GLN A 82 2.95 9.52 -12.12
CA GLN A 82 2.77 10.78 -12.84
C GLN A 82 2.53 10.53 -14.33
N GLY A 83 1.64 11.31 -14.93
CA GLY A 83 1.39 11.26 -16.37
C GLY A 83 2.55 11.83 -17.18
N ALA A 84 2.67 11.37 -18.43
CA ALA A 84 3.67 11.91 -19.37
C ALA A 84 3.39 13.37 -19.75
N SER A 85 2.12 13.77 -19.80
CA SER A 85 1.71 15.12 -20.22
C SER A 85 1.25 15.98 -19.05
N LYS A 86 0.40 15.45 -18.17
CA LYS A 86 -0.13 16.21 -17.02
C LYS A 86 -0.56 15.30 -15.88
N ASN A 87 -0.46 15.82 -14.67
CA ASN A 87 -1.06 15.22 -13.49
C ASN A 87 -2.47 15.79 -13.29
N ILE A 88 -3.46 14.92 -13.08
CA ILE A 88 -4.87 15.31 -12.89
C ILE A 88 -5.44 14.86 -11.54
N PHE A 89 -4.71 14.05 -10.79
CA PHE A 89 -5.14 13.57 -9.49
C PHE A 89 -4.42 14.30 -8.36
N ALA A 90 -5.12 14.53 -7.25
CA ALA A 90 -4.54 15.13 -6.06
C ALA A 90 -3.32 14.33 -5.59
N ARG A 91 -2.27 15.03 -5.18
CA ARG A 91 -0.99 14.49 -4.67
C ARG A 91 -0.24 13.57 -5.67
N GLN A 92 -0.65 13.51 -6.93
CA GLN A 92 0.03 12.69 -7.95
C GLN A 92 1.46 13.20 -8.24
N SER A 93 1.70 14.49 -8.07
CA SER A 93 3.03 15.11 -8.21
C SER A 93 4.03 14.68 -7.13
N GLU A 94 3.54 14.15 -6.00
CA GLU A 94 4.38 13.61 -4.93
C GLU A 94 4.97 12.22 -5.30
N SER A 95 4.45 11.58 -6.36
CA SER A 95 4.93 10.26 -6.79
C SER A 95 6.34 10.34 -7.36
N PRO A 96 7.26 9.44 -6.93
CA PRO A 96 8.57 9.31 -7.55
C PRO A 96 8.51 8.64 -8.93
N PHE A 97 7.37 8.05 -9.30
CA PHE A 97 7.18 7.33 -10.55
C PHE A 97 6.53 8.22 -11.60
N LYS A 98 7.06 8.18 -12.83
CA LYS A 98 6.55 8.95 -13.96
C LYS A 98 6.59 8.10 -15.24
N PHE A 99 5.54 8.19 -16.07
CA PHE A 99 5.58 7.61 -17.40
C PHE A 99 6.61 8.34 -18.26
N GLY A 100 7.54 7.58 -18.86
CA GLY A 100 8.55 8.11 -19.76
C GLY A 100 7.98 8.56 -21.12
N ALA A 101 8.83 9.14 -21.95
CA ALA A 101 8.47 9.60 -23.30
C ALA A 101 7.96 8.45 -24.20
N ASN A 102 8.48 7.24 -24.01
CA ASN A 102 8.14 6.09 -24.83
C ASN A 102 6.95 5.31 -24.23
N LYS A 103 5.87 5.18 -25.00
CA LYS A 103 4.73 4.35 -24.63
C LYS A 103 5.11 2.89 -24.56
N THR A 104 5.06 2.29 -23.36
CA THR A 104 5.42 0.90 -23.17
C THR A 104 4.36 -0.04 -23.74
N ARG A 105 4.77 -1.03 -24.56
CA ARG A 105 3.86 -2.07 -25.07
C ARG A 105 3.23 -2.89 -23.94
N GLY A 106 3.91 -3.05 -22.81
CA GLY A 106 3.43 -3.79 -21.64
C GLY A 106 2.14 -3.25 -21.02
N LEU A 107 1.92 -1.93 -21.04
CA LEU A 107 0.70 -1.33 -20.51
C LEU A 107 -0.55 -1.82 -21.26
N ARG A 108 -0.51 -1.94 -22.58
CA ARG A 108 -1.65 -2.42 -23.37
C ARG A 108 -2.03 -3.85 -23.05
N GLY A 109 -1.06 -4.74 -22.88
CA GLY A 109 -1.31 -6.13 -22.50
C GLY A 109 -1.93 -6.26 -21.11
N ALA A 110 -1.48 -5.46 -20.15
CA ALA A 110 -2.07 -5.43 -18.81
C ALA A 110 -3.51 -4.88 -18.83
N ILE A 111 -3.76 -3.81 -19.57
CA ILE A 111 -5.11 -3.23 -19.72
C ILE A 111 -6.05 -4.17 -20.47
N ASP A 112 -5.59 -4.90 -21.49
CA ASP A 112 -6.43 -5.88 -22.20
C ASP A 112 -6.94 -6.98 -21.25
N LYS A 113 -6.04 -7.54 -20.43
CA LYS A 113 -6.41 -8.52 -19.40
C LYS A 113 -7.39 -7.93 -18.38
N TRP A 114 -7.14 -6.71 -17.92
CA TRP A 114 -7.99 -6.04 -16.95
C TRP A 114 -9.39 -5.74 -17.51
N VAL A 115 -9.50 -5.29 -18.77
CA VAL A 115 -10.78 -5.04 -19.47
C VAL A 115 -11.62 -6.33 -19.53
N ILE A 116 -10.97 -7.47 -19.84
CA ILE A 116 -11.64 -8.79 -19.85
C ILE A 116 -12.12 -9.16 -18.43
N GLN A 117 -11.25 -9.08 -17.44
CA GLN A 117 -11.56 -9.46 -16.05
C GLN A 117 -12.68 -8.63 -15.44
N LYS A 118 -12.74 -7.34 -15.77
CA LYS A 118 -13.78 -6.43 -15.27
C LYS A 118 -15.06 -6.44 -16.16
N GLY A 119 -15.07 -7.20 -17.27
CA GLY A 119 -16.21 -7.23 -18.19
C GLY A 119 -16.52 -5.88 -18.82
N ILE A 120 -15.50 -5.01 -18.99
CA ILE A 120 -15.70 -3.67 -19.53
C ILE A 120 -16.00 -3.76 -21.02
N GLN A 121 -17.19 -3.33 -21.38
CA GLN A 121 -17.62 -3.22 -22.77
C GLN A 121 -17.39 -1.80 -23.27
N GLY A 122 -17.07 -1.66 -24.57
CA GLY A 122 -17.00 -0.36 -25.24
C GLY A 122 -18.37 0.30 -25.37
N THR A 123 -18.38 1.59 -25.67
CA THR A 123 -19.60 2.31 -26.06
C THR A 123 -20.09 1.77 -27.39
N ARG A 124 -21.41 1.89 -27.64
CA ARG A 124 -22.00 1.61 -28.98
C ARG A 124 -21.84 2.82 -29.90
N ASP A 125 -21.56 2.54 -31.15
CA ASP A 125 -21.59 3.55 -32.20
C ASP A 125 -23.05 3.91 -32.60
N GLU A 126 -23.22 4.86 -33.52
CA GLU A 126 -24.54 5.28 -34.03
C GLU A 126 -25.31 4.13 -34.69
N GLN A 127 -24.61 3.09 -35.16
CA GLN A 127 -25.18 1.88 -35.75
C GLN A 127 -25.44 0.78 -34.71
N GLY A 128 -25.27 1.09 -33.43
CA GLY A 128 -25.50 0.15 -32.32
C GLY A 128 -24.41 -0.91 -32.11
N ARG A 129 -23.28 -0.85 -32.82
CA ARG A 129 -22.15 -1.80 -32.70
C ARG A 129 -21.23 -1.37 -31.59
N PHE A 130 -20.72 -2.34 -30.83
CA PHE A 130 -19.71 -2.07 -29.77
C PHE A 130 -18.38 -1.62 -30.37
N THR A 131 -17.76 -0.62 -29.74
CA THR A 131 -16.37 -0.25 -30.02
C THR A 131 -15.46 -1.49 -29.89
N PRO A 132 -14.63 -1.78 -30.91
CA PRO A 132 -13.73 -2.92 -30.87
C PRO A 132 -12.84 -2.88 -29.62
N ARG A 133 -12.65 -4.04 -28.94
CA ARG A 133 -11.84 -4.15 -27.71
C ARG A 133 -10.45 -3.53 -27.89
N LYS A 134 -9.80 -3.75 -29.03
CA LYS A 134 -8.46 -3.17 -29.31
C LYS A 134 -8.47 -1.64 -29.25
N SER A 135 -9.51 -1.00 -29.76
CA SER A 135 -9.68 0.47 -29.73
C SER A 135 -9.91 0.96 -28.29
N LEU A 136 -10.75 0.24 -27.54
CA LEU A 136 -10.99 0.52 -26.12
C LEU A 136 -9.71 0.43 -25.30
N VAL A 137 -8.97 -0.67 -25.44
CA VAL A 137 -7.67 -0.90 -24.76
C VAL A 137 -6.67 0.18 -25.14
N TYR A 138 -6.62 0.57 -26.41
CA TYR A 138 -5.76 1.67 -26.87
C TYR A 138 -6.14 3.00 -26.20
N ALA A 139 -7.42 3.35 -26.20
CA ALA A 139 -7.90 4.61 -25.61
C ALA A 139 -7.60 4.67 -24.09
N ILE A 140 -7.89 3.59 -23.36
CA ILE A 140 -7.60 3.50 -21.90
C ILE A 140 -6.10 3.58 -21.63
N SER A 141 -5.28 2.81 -22.37
CA SER A 141 -3.82 2.83 -22.19
C SER A 141 -3.22 4.21 -22.50
N ASN A 142 -3.72 4.87 -23.54
CA ASN A 142 -3.30 6.20 -23.92
C ASN A 142 -3.69 7.24 -22.84
N ALA A 143 -4.90 7.15 -22.31
CA ALA A 143 -5.37 8.02 -21.24
C ALA A 143 -4.52 7.84 -19.97
N ILE A 144 -4.23 6.61 -19.57
CA ILE A 144 -3.36 6.30 -18.42
C ILE A 144 -1.95 6.84 -18.65
N TRP A 145 -1.38 6.64 -19.83
CA TRP A 145 -0.04 7.14 -20.11
C TRP A 145 0.05 8.68 -20.03
N HIS A 146 -0.95 9.39 -20.56
CA HIS A 146 -0.96 10.87 -20.53
C HIS A 146 -1.27 11.44 -19.14
N ARG A 147 -2.20 10.84 -18.40
CA ARG A 147 -2.75 11.37 -17.13
C ARG A 147 -2.11 10.74 -15.89
N GLY A 148 -1.45 9.60 -16.06
CA GLY A 148 -0.89 8.83 -14.95
C GLY A 148 -1.89 7.94 -14.24
N LEU A 149 -1.47 7.39 -13.12
CA LEU A 149 -2.28 6.58 -12.22
C LEU A 149 -2.54 7.32 -10.92
N LYS A 150 -3.80 7.30 -10.48
CA LYS A 150 -4.21 7.91 -9.23
C LYS A 150 -3.53 7.22 -8.04
N PRO A 151 -2.84 7.97 -7.14
CA PRO A 151 -2.32 7.40 -5.90
C PRO A 151 -3.45 7.00 -4.97
N THR A 152 -3.26 5.93 -4.23
CA THR A 152 -4.23 5.44 -3.24
C THR A 152 -3.81 5.75 -1.82
N PHE A 153 -2.51 5.87 -1.56
CA PHE A 153 -1.89 6.05 -0.24
C PHE A 153 -2.40 5.06 0.82
N PHE A 154 -2.72 3.82 0.36
CA PHE A 154 -3.35 2.82 1.22
C PHE A 154 -2.45 2.37 2.38
N ILE A 155 -1.13 2.44 2.23
CA ILE A 155 -0.16 2.21 3.31
C ILE A 155 0.12 3.51 4.04
N SER A 156 0.53 4.56 3.31
CA SER A 156 1.04 5.80 3.89
C SER A 156 0.00 6.56 4.71
N ASP A 157 -1.20 6.78 4.17
CA ASP A 157 -2.23 7.56 4.87
C ASP A 157 -2.87 6.75 6.00
N THR A 158 -2.96 5.42 5.88
CA THR A 158 -3.49 4.59 6.98
C THR A 158 -2.55 4.56 8.17
N MET A 159 -1.23 4.58 7.95
CA MET A 159 -0.26 4.73 9.02
C MET A 159 -0.32 6.12 9.67
N LYS A 160 -0.40 7.19 8.87
CA LYS A 160 -0.54 8.56 9.41
C LYS A 160 -1.72 8.67 10.37
N ARG A 161 -2.87 8.08 10.01
CA ARG A 161 -4.08 8.08 10.86
C ARG A 161 -3.92 7.23 12.13
N LEU A 162 -3.14 6.15 12.07
CA LEU A 162 -2.90 5.27 13.21
C LEU A 162 -1.84 5.80 14.17
N LYS A 163 -0.90 6.64 13.69
CA LYS A 163 0.33 7.05 14.37
C LYS A 163 0.09 7.53 15.80
N SER A 164 -0.82 8.46 16.03
CA SER A 164 -1.06 9.03 17.36
C SER A 164 -1.51 7.97 18.37
N LYS A 165 -2.43 7.09 17.96
CA LYS A 165 -2.90 5.97 18.81
C LYS A 165 -1.80 4.94 19.04
N ALA A 166 -1.02 4.63 18.01
CA ALA A 166 0.09 3.69 18.09
C ALA A 166 1.13 4.16 19.11
N LEU A 167 1.49 5.44 19.09
CA LEU A 167 2.44 6.02 20.05
C LEU A 167 1.95 5.90 21.50
N LEU A 168 0.66 6.15 21.76
CA LEU A 168 0.09 5.98 23.10
C LEU A 168 0.15 4.53 23.58
N TRP A 169 -0.20 3.58 22.69
CA TRP A 169 -0.14 2.16 23.04
C TRP A 169 1.30 1.68 23.29
N LEU A 170 2.26 2.17 22.52
CA LEU A 170 3.67 1.85 22.71
C LEU A 170 4.21 2.41 24.02
N ALA A 171 3.88 3.66 24.35
CA ALA A 171 4.28 4.29 25.62
C ALA A 171 3.72 3.52 26.82
N GLN A 172 2.45 3.11 26.77
CA GLN A 172 1.84 2.29 27.83
C GLN A 172 2.53 0.93 27.95
N ALA A 173 2.72 0.21 26.85
CA ALA A 173 3.35 -1.10 26.84
C ALA A 173 4.79 -1.05 27.36
N LEU A 174 5.55 -0.03 27.00
CA LEU A 174 6.90 0.21 27.51
C LEU A 174 6.90 0.45 29.01
N GLY A 175 5.98 1.29 29.52
CA GLY A 175 5.83 1.55 30.95
C GLY A 175 5.51 0.28 31.74
N GLU A 176 4.63 -0.59 31.23
CA GLU A 176 4.29 -1.87 31.85
C GLU A 176 5.48 -2.85 31.90
N ASP A 177 6.27 -2.92 30.79
CA ASP A 177 7.46 -3.77 30.73
C ASP A 177 8.55 -3.28 31.70
N VAL A 178 8.81 -1.98 31.77
CA VAL A 178 9.77 -1.37 32.72
C VAL A 178 9.32 -1.60 34.16
N ALA A 179 8.04 -1.37 34.48
CA ALA A 179 7.51 -1.61 35.84
C ALA A 179 7.64 -3.09 36.25
N SER A 180 7.48 -4.01 35.28
CA SER A 180 7.66 -5.46 35.54
C SER A 180 9.12 -5.84 35.77
N ALA A 181 10.07 -5.16 35.12
CA ALA A 181 11.50 -5.42 35.27
C ALA A 181 12.09 -4.86 36.57
N LEU A 182 11.42 -3.88 37.19
CA LEU A 182 11.84 -3.24 38.45
C LEU A 182 11.25 -3.90 39.71
N ARG A 183 10.35 -4.87 39.58
CA ARG A 183 9.79 -5.69 40.67
C ARG A 183 10.64 -6.92 40.96
#